data_7a2e4193e5b1d81ea6293564d3b33d8c
#
_entry.id   7a2e4193e5b1d81ea6293564d3b33d8c
#
_cell.length_a   1.000
_cell.length_b   1.000
_cell.length_c   1.000
_cell.angle_alpha   90.00
_cell.angle_beta   90.00
_cell.angle_gamma   90.00
#
_symmetry.space_group_name_H-M   'P 1'
#
loop_
_entity.id
_entity.type
_entity.pdbx_description
1 polymer ?
#
loop_
_entity_poly.entity_id
_entity_poly.type
_entity_poly.pdbx_seq_one_letter_code
_entity_poly.pdbx_strand_id
1 'polypeptide(L)'
;AGKFGSMFLSQVPTTPGINVVAIADLFPDKARKSCKAVGWNDELISSTNFFESGRDVIELSEIEVVIEATGLPSAGIEHARHSFKHGKHIIMVNVEADVLAGGLLTQEAKSAGVVYSMAYGDQPALTAEIIDWARSTGFYVSSAGKGTKYLPEYHKSTPETVWNYYGISNEEAQKAGM
;
A
#
# COMPACT_ATOMS: atom_id res chain seq x y z
N ALA A 1 6.54 10.32 -3.44
CA ALA A 1 5.87 9.41 -2.50
C ALA A 1 4.48 9.93 -2.17
N GLY A 2 3.50 9.04 -2.17
CA GLY A 2 2.12 9.35 -1.78
C GLY A 2 1.98 9.46 -0.26
N LYS A 3 0.72 9.64 0.21
CA LYS A 3 0.42 9.80 1.64
C LYS A 3 0.95 8.63 2.49
N PHE A 4 0.67 7.38 2.08
CA PHE A 4 1.15 6.20 2.79
C PHE A 4 2.68 6.11 2.76
N GLY A 5 3.29 6.25 1.59
CA GLY A 5 4.75 6.20 1.46
C GLY A 5 5.44 7.22 2.37
N SER A 6 4.92 8.44 2.44
CA SER A 6 5.47 9.47 3.34
C SER A 6 5.31 9.09 4.82
N MET A 7 4.20 8.48 5.21
CA MET A 7 4.00 7.98 6.58
C MET A 7 5.01 6.87 6.92
N PHE A 8 5.18 5.87 6.05
CA PHE A 8 6.16 4.82 6.24
C PHE A 8 7.58 5.39 6.34
N LEU A 9 7.96 6.24 5.38
CA LEU A 9 9.29 6.85 5.33
C LEU A 9 9.60 7.70 6.58
N SER A 10 8.59 8.34 7.19
CA SER A 10 8.78 9.09 8.43
C SER A 10 9.20 8.22 9.62
N GLN A 11 8.88 6.93 9.60
CA GLN A 11 9.19 5.99 10.67
C GLN A 11 10.56 5.31 10.49
N VAL A 12 11.07 5.25 9.27
CA VAL A 12 12.33 4.57 8.94
C VAL A 12 13.50 4.98 9.86
N PRO A 13 13.75 6.27 10.13
CA PRO A 13 14.86 6.68 10.98
C PRO A 13 14.80 6.17 12.43
N THR A 14 13.61 5.78 12.88
CA THR A 14 13.36 5.33 14.26
C THR A 14 13.00 3.84 14.36
N THR A 15 13.02 3.10 13.24
CA THR A 15 12.69 1.67 13.20
C THR A 15 13.96 0.85 13.00
N PRO A 16 14.52 0.23 14.05
CA PRO A 16 15.70 -0.60 13.93
C PRO A 16 15.47 -1.81 13.00
N GLY A 17 16.48 -2.13 12.19
CA GLY A 17 16.45 -3.29 11.30
C GLY A 17 15.83 -3.03 9.93
N ILE A 18 15.29 -1.83 9.68
CA ILE A 18 14.84 -1.42 8.34
C ILE A 18 15.93 -0.58 7.68
N ASN A 19 16.35 -1.00 6.50
CA ASN A 19 17.24 -0.23 5.63
C ASN A 19 16.56 0.00 4.29
N VAL A 20 16.30 1.25 3.92
CA VAL A 20 15.71 1.61 2.64
C VAL A 20 16.82 1.78 1.61
N VAL A 21 17.04 0.76 0.82
CA VAL A 21 18.07 0.71 -0.23
C VAL A 21 17.70 1.57 -1.42
N ALA A 22 16.42 1.51 -1.83
CA ALA A 22 15.94 2.23 -3.01
C ALA A 22 14.47 2.63 -2.89
N ILE A 23 14.11 3.70 -3.58
CA ILE A 23 12.73 4.19 -3.73
C ILE A 23 12.47 4.40 -5.21
N ALA A 24 11.35 3.84 -5.71
CA ALA A 24 10.83 4.12 -7.04
C ALA A 24 9.63 5.05 -6.96
N ASP A 25 9.63 6.08 -7.78
CA ASP A 25 8.52 7.02 -7.97
C ASP A 25 8.62 7.59 -9.40
N LEU A 26 7.50 7.80 -10.07
CA LEU A 26 7.46 8.43 -11.40
C LEU A 26 8.21 9.78 -11.44
N PHE A 27 8.38 10.39 -10.27
CA PHE A 27 9.11 11.63 -10.07
C PHE A 27 10.14 11.47 -8.95
N PRO A 28 11.35 10.92 -9.23
CA PRO A 28 12.38 10.63 -8.21
C PRO A 28 12.76 11.85 -7.37
N ASP A 29 12.85 13.03 -7.96
CA ASP A 29 13.15 14.27 -7.25
C ASP A 29 12.03 14.65 -6.24
N LYS A 30 10.77 14.34 -6.57
CA LYS A 30 9.65 14.53 -5.65
C LYS A 30 9.75 13.55 -4.48
N ALA A 31 10.10 12.29 -4.74
CA ALA A 31 10.33 11.30 -3.70
C ALA A 31 11.46 11.74 -2.76
N ARG A 32 12.58 12.21 -3.28
CA ARG A 32 13.70 12.75 -2.51
C ARG A 32 13.28 13.93 -1.62
N LYS A 33 12.51 14.87 -2.17
CA LYS A 33 11.95 16.00 -1.40
C LYS A 33 11.00 15.53 -0.30
N SER A 34 10.20 14.50 -0.56
CA SER A 34 9.31 13.90 0.43
C SER A 34 10.07 13.27 1.58
N CYS A 35 11.16 12.56 1.32
CA CYS A 35 12.04 12.01 2.35
C CYS A 35 12.59 13.14 3.25
N LYS A 36 13.07 14.22 2.66
CA LYS A 36 13.56 15.38 3.42
C LYS A 36 12.45 16.03 4.27
N ALA A 37 11.25 16.16 3.72
CA ALA A 37 10.10 16.74 4.41
C ALA A 37 9.62 15.90 5.61
N VAL A 38 9.85 14.59 5.61
CA VAL A 38 9.52 13.69 6.74
C VAL A 38 10.68 13.45 7.70
N GLY A 39 11.76 14.25 7.60
CA GLY A 39 12.82 14.29 8.60
C GLY A 39 14.05 13.44 8.29
N TRP A 40 14.21 12.91 7.06
CA TRP A 40 15.45 12.24 6.68
C TRP A 40 16.62 13.22 6.61
N ASN A 41 17.74 12.83 7.19
CA ASN A 41 18.97 13.58 7.07
C ASN A 41 19.63 13.38 5.69
N ASP A 42 20.62 14.21 5.38
CA ASP A 42 21.29 14.16 4.07
C ASP A 42 22.09 12.87 3.87
N GLU A 43 22.56 12.22 4.94
CA GLU A 43 23.27 10.95 4.89
C GLU A 43 22.33 9.83 4.44
N LEU A 44 21.16 9.70 5.05
CA LEU A 44 20.16 8.70 4.68
C LEU A 44 19.63 8.90 3.26
N ILE A 45 19.44 10.17 2.85
CA ILE A 45 19.02 10.50 1.48
C ILE A 45 20.12 10.12 0.47
N SER A 46 21.38 10.37 0.77
CA SER A 46 22.50 10.07 -0.13
C SER A 46 22.83 8.60 -0.22
N SER A 47 22.53 7.82 0.82
CA SER A 47 22.68 6.35 0.81
C SER A 47 21.53 5.61 0.12
N THR A 48 20.43 6.30 -0.16
CA THR A 48 19.24 5.71 -0.82
C THR A 48 19.24 6.02 -2.30
N ASN A 49 19.01 4.99 -3.12
CA ASN A 49 18.88 5.13 -4.58
C ASN A 49 17.46 5.54 -4.95
N PHE A 50 17.31 6.38 -5.97
CA PHE A 50 16.01 6.84 -6.44
C PHE A 50 15.85 6.53 -7.93
N PHE A 51 14.77 5.82 -8.29
CA PHE A 51 14.48 5.35 -9.62
C PHE A 51 13.11 5.84 -10.10
N GLU A 52 12.90 5.90 -11.40
CA GLU A 52 11.56 6.13 -11.99
C GLU A 52 10.75 4.85 -12.07
N SER A 53 11.41 3.69 -12.20
CA SER A 53 10.80 2.39 -12.43
C SER A 53 10.89 1.50 -11.19
N GLY A 54 9.74 0.96 -10.77
CA GLY A 54 9.69 -0.05 -9.72
C GLY A 54 10.38 -1.36 -10.12
N ARG A 55 10.42 -1.69 -11.41
CA ARG A 55 11.12 -2.87 -11.91
C ARG A 55 12.62 -2.78 -11.66
N ASP A 56 13.23 -1.62 -11.93
CA ASP A 56 14.66 -1.43 -11.74
C ASP A 56 15.05 -1.61 -10.27
N VAL A 57 14.20 -1.16 -9.35
CA VAL A 57 14.39 -1.38 -7.91
C VAL A 57 14.28 -2.87 -7.56
N ILE A 58 13.28 -3.57 -8.07
CA ILE A 58 13.04 -5.00 -7.77
C ILE A 58 14.23 -5.87 -8.25
N GLU A 59 14.91 -5.48 -9.32
CA GLU A 59 16.04 -6.21 -9.89
C GLU A 59 17.35 -6.05 -9.09
N LEU A 60 17.43 -5.09 -8.18
CA LEU A 60 18.63 -4.90 -7.34
C LEU A 60 18.84 -6.11 -6.43
N SER A 61 20.07 -6.59 -6.36
CA SER A 61 20.43 -7.76 -5.54
C SER A 61 20.24 -7.52 -4.05
N GLU A 62 20.43 -6.30 -3.62
CA GLU A 62 20.36 -5.87 -2.21
C GLU A 62 18.96 -5.78 -1.65
N ILE A 63 17.93 -5.82 -2.50
CA ILE A 63 16.53 -5.79 -2.07
C ILE A 63 16.12 -7.18 -1.59
N GLU A 64 15.61 -7.27 -0.38
CA GLU A 64 14.99 -8.47 0.18
C GLU A 64 13.47 -8.37 0.16
N VAL A 65 12.94 -7.19 0.47
CA VAL A 65 11.49 -6.92 0.61
C VAL A 65 11.11 -5.69 -0.20
N VAL A 66 10.05 -5.83 -0.97
CA VAL A 66 9.42 -4.74 -1.72
C VAL A 66 8.18 -4.28 -0.97
N ILE A 67 8.00 -2.97 -0.82
CA ILE A 67 6.76 -2.37 -0.32
C ILE A 67 6.07 -1.70 -1.50
N GLU A 68 4.96 -2.27 -1.94
CA GLU A 68 4.19 -1.78 -3.08
C GLU A 68 3.09 -0.83 -2.60
N ALA A 69 3.19 0.43 -2.96
CA ALA A 69 2.30 1.50 -2.50
C ALA A 69 1.91 2.49 -3.63
N THR A 70 1.85 2.02 -4.87
CA THR A 70 1.53 2.88 -6.03
C THR A 70 0.05 3.28 -6.07
N GLY A 71 -0.86 2.43 -5.54
CA GLY A 71 -2.30 2.62 -5.62
C GLY A 71 -2.89 2.34 -7.01
N LEU A 72 -2.08 1.91 -7.99
CA LEU A 72 -2.54 1.50 -9.32
C LEU A 72 -2.59 -0.03 -9.39
N PRO A 73 -3.77 -0.67 -9.55
CA PRO A 73 -3.90 -2.13 -9.49
C PRO A 73 -3.00 -2.88 -10.47
N SER A 74 -2.92 -2.39 -11.71
CA SER A 74 -2.07 -3.01 -12.73
C SER A 74 -0.58 -2.97 -12.38
N ALA A 75 -0.09 -1.85 -11.83
CA ALA A 75 1.29 -1.72 -11.38
C ALA A 75 1.57 -2.65 -10.18
N GLY A 76 0.64 -2.71 -9.21
CA GLY A 76 0.77 -3.59 -8.05
C GLY A 76 0.90 -5.06 -8.44
N ILE A 77 0.04 -5.53 -9.35
CA ILE A 77 0.09 -6.91 -9.86
C ILE A 77 1.41 -7.18 -10.60
N GLU A 78 1.84 -6.23 -11.44
CA GLU A 78 3.09 -6.35 -12.20
C GLU A 78 4.31 -6.39 -11.27
N HIS A 79 4.39 -5.48 -10.29
CA HIS A 79 5.47 -5.45 -9.31
C HIS A 79 5.49 -6.72 -8.45
N ALA A 80 4.33 -7.25 -8.06
CA ALA A 80 4.26 -8.49 -7.31
C ALA A 80 4.87 -9.66 -8.10
N ARG A 81 4.44 -9.87 -9.33
CA ARG A 81 4.97 -10.94 -10.19
C ARG A 81 6.45 -10.77 -10.51
N HIS A 82 6.88 -9.52 -10.71
CA HIS A 82 8.29 -9.23 -10.93
C HIS A 82 9.13 -9.54 -9.68
N SER A 83 8.62 -9.21 -8.50
CA SER A 83 9.23 -9.55 -7.22
C SER A 83 9.38 -11.07 -7.04
N PHE A 84 8.33 -11.85 -7.34
CA PHE A 84 8.38 -13.32 -7.26
C PHE A 84 9.42 -13.91 -8.19
N LYS A 85 9.51 -13.41 -9.43
CA LYS A 85 10.51 -13.83 -10.41
C LYS A 85 11.94 -13.60 -9.93
N HIS A 86 12.16 -12.54 -9.15
CA HIS A 86 13.48 -12.16 -8.62
C HIS A 86 13.71 -12.64 -7.18
N GLY A 87 12.82 -13.51 -6.64
CA GLY A 87 12.96 -14.08 -5.30
C GLY A 87 12.79 -13.06 -4.17
N LYS A 88 12.06 -11.96 -4.40
CA LYS A 88 11.84 -10.89 -3.43
C LYS A 88 10.51 -11.09 -2.72
N HIS A 89 10.51 -10.86 -1.41
CA HIS A 89 9.28 -10.75 -0.64
C HIS A 89 8.55 -9.46 -0.98
N ILE A 90 7.22 -9.42 -0.82
CA ILE A 90 6.45 -8.21 -1.08
C ILE A 90 5.38 -7.96 -0.02
N ILE A 91 5.29 -6.70 0.40
CA ILE A 91 4.22 -6.17 1.24
C ILE A 91 3.34 -5.30 0.35
N MET A 92 2.10 -5.73 0.14
CA MET A 92 1.13 -5.05 -0.71
C MET A 92 0.32 -4.05 0.12
N VAL A 93 0.58 -2.77 -0.10
CA VAL A 93 -0.25 -1.67 0.45
C VAL A 93 -1.38 -1.33 -0.50
N ASN A 94 -1.23 -1.66 -1.78
CA ASN A 94 -2.20 -1.43 -2.84
C ASN A 94 -3.37 -2.41 -2.71
N VAL A 95 -4.36 -2.02 -1.92
CA VAL A 95 -5.55 -2.83 -1.61
C VAL A 95 -6.32 -3.20 -2.87
N GLU A 96 -6.36 -2.30 -3.84
CA GLU A 96 -7.05 -2.50 -5.11
C GLU A 96 -6.42 -3.63 -5.94
N ALA A 97 -5.10 -3.73 -5.93
CA ALA A 97 -4.38 -4.84 -6.57
C ALA A 97 -4.66 -6.17 -5.86
N ASP A 98 -4.71 -6.17 -4.54
CA ASP A 98 -4.99 -7.36 -3.73
C ASP A 98 -6.43 -7.84 -3.92
N VAL A 99 -7.40 -6.94 -3.87
CA VAL A 99 -8.82 -7.27 -4.13
C VAL A 99 -9.00 -7.88 -5.52
N LEU A 100 -8.28 -7.37 -6.52
CA LEU A 100 -8.38 -7.85 -7.90
C LEU A 100 -7.71 -9.20 -8.12
N ALA A 101 -6.52 -9.43 -7.56
CA ALA A 101 -5.66 -10.55 -7.91
C ALA A 101 -4.99 -11.26 -6.71
N GLY A 102 -5.25 -10.85 -5.47
CA GLY A 102 -4.54 -11.32 -4.29
C GLY A 102 -4.55 -12.83 -4.10
N GLY A 103 -5.69 -13.48 -4.36
CA GLY A 103 -5.78 -14.95 -4.31
C GLY A 103 -4.84 -15.66 -5.28
N LEU A 104 -4.68 -15.13 -6.50
CA LEU A 104 -3.74 -15.66 -7.48
C LEU A 104 -2.30 -15.32 -7.10
N LEU A 105 -2.02 -14.08 -6.73
CA LEU A 105 -0.69 -13.63 -6.32
C LEU A 105 -0.16 -14.42 -5.12
N THR A 106 -1.02 -14.75 -4.15
CA THR A 106 -0.66 -15.60 -3.02
C THR A 106 -0.20 -16.99 -3.46
N GLN A 107 -0.87 -17.60 -4.44
CA GLN A 107 -0.49 -18.91 -4.99
C GLN A 107 0.84 -18.83 -5.76
N GLU A 108 1.01 -17.78 -6.59
CA GLU A 108 2.25 -17.55 -7.33
C GLU A 108 3.44 -17.31 -6.38
N ALA A 109 3.27 -16.50 -5.33
CA ALA A 109 4.29 -16.26 -4.30
C ALA A 109 4.70 -17.55 -3.58
N LYS A 110 3.70 -18.35 -3.17
CA LYS A 110 3.96 -19.66 -2.54
C LYS A 110 4.76 -20.57 -3.47
N SER A 111 4.43 -20.59 -4.74
CA SER A 111 5.17 -21.40 -5.74
C SER A 111 6.61 -20.89 -5.95
N ALA A 112 6.83 -19.59 -5.81
CA ALA A 112 8.15 -18.96 -5.89
C ALA A 112 8.95 -19.06 -4.57
N GLY A 113 8.35 -19.55 -3.48
CA GLY A 113 8.99 -19.63 -2.17
C GLY A 113 9.21 -18.29 -1.47
N VAL A 114 8.41 -17.29 -1.81
CA VAL A 114 8.49 -15.94 -1.24
C VAL A 114 7.22 -15.56 -0.45
N VAL A 115 7.31 -14.54 0.38
CA VAL A 115 6.19 -14.00 1.14
C VAL A 115 5.48 -12.94 0.30
N TYR A 116 4.16 -13.09 0.18
CA TYR A 116 3.24 -12.05 -0.25
C TYR A 116 2.32 -11.74 0.95
N SER A 117 2.33 -10.51 1.40
CA SER A 117 1.53 -10.07 2.56
C SER A 117 0.84 -8.75 2.26
N MET A 118 -0.40 -8.61 2.74
CA MET A 118 -0.98 -7.27 2.89
C MET A 118 -0.19 -6.49 3.94
N ALA A 119 -0.15 -5.18 3.78
CA ALA A 119 0.40 -4.31 4.81
C ALA A 119 -0.38 -4.48 6.11
N TYR A 120 0.31 -4.90 7.17
CA TYR A 120 -0.30 -5.00 8.49
C TYR A 120 -0.73 -3.62 8.99
N GLY A 121 -1.94 -3.54 9.50
CA GLY A 121 -2.54 -2.25 9.92
C GLY A 121 -3.61 -1.74 8.94
N ASP A 122 -3.71 -2.29 7.75
CA ASP A 122 -4.83 -2.02 6.87
C ASP A 122 -6.07 -2.84 7.25
N GLN A 123 -7.20 -2.45 6.71
CA GLN A 123 -8.52 -2.85 7.17
C GLN A 123 -8.77 -4.37 7.11
N PRO A 124 -8.43 -5.08 6.01
CA PRO A 124 -8.69 -6.52 5.96
C PRO A 124 -7.89 -7.30 7.02
N ALA A 125 -6.61 -6.99 7.19
CA ALA A 125 -5.74 -7.70 8.11
C ALA A 125 -6.17 -7.51 9.57
N LEU A 126 -6.38 -6.26 10.01
CA LEU A 126 -6.81 -5.96 11.37
C LEU A 126 -8.21 -6.51 11.67
N THR A 127 -9.13 -6.44 10.73
CA THR A 127 -10.47 -6.97 10.91
C THR A 127 -10.45 -8.48 11.05
N ALA A 128 -9.67 -9.18 10.21
CA ALA A 128 -9.51 -10.62 10.28
C ALA A 128 -8.91 -11.08 11.62
N GLU A 129 -7.87 -10.40 12.07
CA GLU A 129 -7.22 -10.71 13.36
C GLU A 129 -8.20 -10.58 14.54
N ILE A 130 -8.95 -9.49 14.60
CA ILE A 130 -9.94 -9.28 15.68
C ILE A 130 -11.06 -10.31 15.62
N ILE A 131 -11.50 -10.72 14.43
CA ILE A 131 -12.51 -11.78 14.25
C ILE A 131 -11.96 -13.11 14.76
N ASP A 132 -10.75 -13.46 14.37
CA ASP A 132 -10.12 -14.73 14.78
C ASP A 132 -9.88 -14.77 16.29
N TRP A 133 -9.44 -13.67 16.86
CA TRP A 133 -9.31 -13.54 18.31
C TRP A 133 -10.67 -13.71 19.02
N ALA A 134 -11.71 -13.02 18.57
CA ALA A 134 -13.03 -13.12 19.15
C ALA A 134 -13.58 -14.57 19.10
N ARG A 135 -13.44 -15.23 17.94
CA ARG A 135 -13.87 -16.63 17.77
C ARG A 135 -13.08 -17.60 18.62
N SER A 136 -11.76 -17.43 18.71
CA SER A 136 -10.90 -18.31 19.52
C SER A 136 -11.17 -18.19 21.01
N THR A 137 -11.70 -17.05 21.46
CA THR A 137 -12.13 -16.81 22.86
C THR A 137 -13.61 -17.17 23.10
N GLY A 138 -14.30 -17.77 22.12
CA GLY A 138 -15.65 -18.29 22.26
C GLY A 138 -16.78 -17.31 21.92
N PHE A 139 -16.48 -16.14 21.36
CA PHE A 139 -17.50 -15.19 20.95
C PHE A 139 -18.08 -15.55 19.57
N TYR A 140 -19.39 -15.39 19.43
CA TYR A 140 -20.03 -15.41 18.12
C TYR A 140 -19.92 -14.03 17.46
N VAL A 141 -19.29 -13.98 16.30
CA VAL A 141 -19.17 -12.74 15.52
C VAL A 141 -20.34 -12.68 14.53
N SER A 142 -21.32 -11.83 14.81
CA SER A 142 -22.51 -11.64 13.95
C SER A 142 -22.20 -10.79 12.72
N SER A 143 -21.32 -9.80 12.85
CA SER A 143 -20.88 -8.93 11.76
C SER A 143 -19.55 -8.29 12.11
N ALA A 144 -18.79 -7.96 11.08
CA ALA A 144 -17.54 -7.22 11.22
C ALA A 144 -17.34 -6.28 10.03
N GLY A 145 -16.72 -5.15 10.27
CA GLY A 145 -16.44 -4.17 9.23
C GLY A 145 -15.73 -2.95 9.78
N LYS A 146 -15.34 -2.07 8.90
CA LYS A 146 -14.75 -0.78 9.25
C LYS A 146 -15.54 0.33 8.57
N GLY A 147 -15.94 1.32 9.38
CA GLY A 147 -16.34 2.63 8.88
C GLY A 147 -15.13 3.56 8.81
N THR A 148 -15.10 4.46 7.82
CA THR A 148 -14.12 5.53 7.79
C THR A 148 -14.66 6.72 8.58
N LYS A 149 -14.98 7.80 7.92
CA LYS A 149 -15.59 8.97 8.54
C LYS A 149 -17.11 8.82 8.47
N TYR A 150 -17.78 8.82 9.62
CA TYR A 150 -19.25 8.84 9.69
C TYR A 150 -19.74 10.26 9.92
N LEU A 151 -20.67 10.70 9.07
CA LEU A 151 -21.45 11.92 9.25
C LEU A 151 -22.93 11.55 9.04
N PRO A 152 -23.85 12.04 9.90
CA PRO A 152 -25.29 11.75 9.77
C PRO A 152 -25.86 12.11 8.39
N GLU A 153 -25.28 13.12 7.74
CA GLU A 153 -25.65 13.57 6.41
C GLU A 153 -25.46 12.50 5.33
N TYR A 154 -24.55 11.54 5.54
CA TYR A 154 -24.27 10.47 4.57
C TYR A 154 -25.50 9.58 4.31
N HIS A 155 -26.40 9.45 5.29
CA HIS A 155 -27.65 8.72 5.10
C HIS A 155 -28.61 9.36 4.09
N LYS A 156 -28.40 10.61 3.75
CA LYS A 156 -29.18 11.37 2.77
C LYS A 156 -28.49 11.44 1.41
N SER A 157 -27.31 10.81 1.27
CA SER A 157 -26.56 10.83 0.02
C SER A 157 -27.29 10.07 -1.07
N THR A 158 -27.24 10.60 -2.26
CA THR A 158 -27.66 9.94 -3.50
C THR A 158 -26.43 9.74 -4.40
N PRO A 159 -26.53 8.95 -5.47
CA PRO A 159 -25.44 8.84 -6.44
C PRO A 159 -24.96 10.18 -6.99
N GLU A 160 -25.85 11.17 -7.06
CA GLU A 160 -25.52 12.52 -7.57
C GLU A 160 -24.85 13.42 -6.52
N THR A 161 -25.10 13.18 -5.22
CA THR A 161 -24.62 14.05 -4.14
C THR A 161 -23.43 13.50 -3.35
N VAL A 162 -23.15 12.19 -3.48
CA VAL A 162 -22.09 11.51 -2.71
C VAL A 162 -20.69 12.09 -3.00
N TRP A 163 -20.44 12.53 -4.20
CA TRP A 163 -19.15 13.05 -4.65
C TRP A 163 -18.68 14.27 -3.88
N ASN A 164 -19.62 15.11 -3.43
CA ASN A 164 -19.32 16.29 -2.60
C ASN A 164 -18.58 15.93 -1.32
N TYR A 165 -18.87 14.75 -0.73
CA TYR A 165 -18.23 14.29 0.51
C TYR A 165 -16.79 13.78 0.26
N TYR A 166 -16.48 13.43 -0.97
CA TYR A 166 -15.12 13.05 -1.40
C TYR A 166 -14.31 14.24 -1.93
N GLY A 167 -14.90 15.42 -1.99
CA GLY A 167 -14.27 16.62 -2.57
C GLY A 167 -14.10 16.54 -4.09
N ILE A 168 -14.94 15.74 -4.73
CA ILE A 168 -14.99 15.55 -6.19
C ILE A 168 -16.18 16.34 -6.73
N SER A 169 -15.98 17.19 -7.71
CA SER A 169 -17.08 17.89 -8.37
C SER A 169 -17.87 16.93 -9.27
N ASN A 170 -19.15 17.23 -9.51
CA ASN A 170 -19.97 16.43 -10.41
C ASN A 170 -19.39 16.35 -11.84
N GLU A 171 -18.69 17.40 -12.29
CA GLU A 171 -18.02 17.41 -13.59
C GLU A 171 -16.85 16.43 -13.63
N GLU A 172 -16.07 16.36 -12.54
CA GLU A 172 -14.96 15.42 -12.43
C GLU A 172 -15.47 13.97 -12.36
N ALA A 173 -16.54 13.72 -11.58
CA ALA A 173 -17.18 12.42 -11.49
C ALA A 173 -17.70 11.94 -12.87
N GLN A 174 -18.40 12.80 -13.60
CA GLN A 174 -18.90 12.48 -14.93
C GLN A 174 -17.76 12.21 -15.94
N LYS A 175 -16.68 13.01 -15.92
CA LYS A 175 -15.50 12.77 -16.76
C LYS A 175 -14.82 11.45 -16.46
N ALA A 176 -14.87 11.00 -15.22
CA ALA A 176 -14.32 9.71 -14.79
C ALA A 176 -15.26 8.51 -15.05
N GLY A 177 -16.48 8.76 -15.55
CA GLY A 177 -17.46 7.70 -15.83
C GLY A 177 -18.11 7.12 -14.57
N MET A 178 -18.14 7.91 -13.50
CA MET A 178 -18.73 7.55 -12.20
C MET A 178 -20.15 8.12 -12.05
#